data_34ca6ec0e548acab926663ce4adf58e8
#
_entry.id   34ca6ec0e548acab926663ce4adf58e8
#
_cell.length_a   1.000
_cell.length_b   1.000
_cell.length_c   1.000
_cell.angle_alpha   90.00
_cell.angle_beta   90.00
_cell.angle_gamma   90.00
#
_symmetry.space_group_name_H-M   'P 1'
#
loop_
_entity.id
_entity.type
_entity.pdbx_description
1 polymer ?
#
loop_
_entity_poly.entity_id
_entity_poly.type
_entity_poly.pdbx_seq_one_letter_code
_entity_poly.pdbx_strand_id
1 'polypeptide(L)'
;MINLSHSFLLVIKINGPQIKRHRGKKTKEGFYFGPFASAGSANWTIKMIQKIFHLRVCDDTVFKNRERPCILYQIKRCSGPCVGYVEKDEYKKTVDDAIEFVSGKSRKIQKSLSDQMEKASDDLDFEKAVILRDRIKSLNIIQSSQRINEANLIEADVIAGYKESGKTCIQVFFYRSKQNWGNQAFFPKHDPDEKLSDILNSFVSQFYENKSVPSSIILSEEIKEKILIEKTLSQKEEKQIVISVAKKGSKLKVINQAIKNAKDSLNRKLYESQNNRELFDGVASKFNLEI
;
A
#
# COMPACT_ATOMS: atom_id res chain seq x y z
N MET A 1 -4.82 16.59 15.72
CA MET A 1 -5.11 16.37 14.28
C MET A 1 -4.10 15.37 13.72
N ILE A 2 -4.55 14.18 13.35
CA ILE A 2 -3.71 13.18 12.72
C ILE A 2 -3.59 13.58 11.25
N ASN A 3 -2.46 14.18 10.86
CA ASN A 3 -2.21 14.62 9.48
C ASN A 3 -1.87 13.41 8.60
N LEU A 4 -2.90 12.74 8.09
CA LEU A 4 -2.82 11.47 7.37
C LEU A 4 -2.95 11.69 5.87
N SER A 5 -1.88 12.19 5.29
CA SER A 5 -1.77 12.24 3.84
C SER A 5 -1.46 10.85 3.28
N HIS A 6 -2.47 10.21 2.69
CA HIS A 6 -2.33 8.90 2.05
C HIS A 6 -1.61 9.02 0.72
N SER A 7 -0.77 8.02 0.45
CA SER A 7 -0.17 7.84 -0.87
C SER A 7 -1.01 6.85 -1.67
N PHE A 8 -1.39 7.24 -2.88
CA PHE A 8 -2.09 6.42 -3.86
C PHE A 8 -1.20 6.20 -5.07
N LEU A 9 -1.41 5.08 -5.76
CA LEU A 9 -0.98 4.95 -7.14
C LEU A 9 -2.05 5.57 -8.03
N LEU A 10 -1.64 6.45 -8.91
CA LEU A 10 -2.51 7.05 -9.93
C LEU A 10 -2.00 6.62 -11.30
N VAL A 11 -2.85 5.94 -12.06
CA VAL A 11 -2.64 5.71 -13.49
C VAL A 11 -3.35 6.81 -14.26
N ILE A 12 -2.59 7.73 -14.84
CA ILE A 12 -3.12 8.87 -15.59
C ILE A 12 -3.43 8.43 -17.02
N LYS A 13 -4.68 8.61 -17.45
CA LYS A 13 -5.15 8.35 -18.83
C LYS A 13 -4.89 9.58 -19.72
N ILE A 14 -3.67 9.73 -20.20
CA ILE A 14 -3.31 10.75 -21.21
C ILE A 14 -2.54 10.07 -22.34
N ASN A 15 -2.21 10.81 -23.41
CA ASN A 15 -1.28 10.31 -24.42
C ASN A 15 0.04 9.90 -23.76
N GLY A 16 0.34 8.57 -23.79
CA GLY A 16 1.42 7.96 -23.05
C GLY A 16 1.10 7.80 -21.55
N PRO A 17 0.18 6.90 -21.18
CA PRO A 17 -0.19 6.67 -19.78
C PRO A 17 1.03 6.35 -18.90
N GLN A 18 0.99 6.76 -17.64
CA GLN A 18 2.05 6.52 -16.67
C GLN A 18 1.49 6.26 -15.28
N ILE A 19 2.27 5.60 -14.43
CA ILE A 19 1.95 5.41 -13.02
C ILE A 19 2.76 6.39 -12.18
N LYS A 20 2.06 7.20 -11.38
CA LYS A 20 2.66 8.17 -10.45
C LYS A 20 2.10 7.99 -9.05
N ARG A 21 2.87 8.45 -8.07
CA ARG A 21 2.36 8.61 -6.71
C ARG A 21 1.47 9.84 -6.64
N HIS A 22 0.29 9.68 -6.05
CA HIS A 22 -0.62 10.76 -5.72
C HIS A 22 -0.80 10.86 -4.21
N ARG A 23 -0.96 12.07 -3.70
CA ARG A 23 -1.19 12.35 -2.29
C ARG A 23 -2.35 13.33 -2.14
N GLY A 24 -3.25 13.08 -1.19
CA GLY A 24 -4.38 13.94 -0.92
C GLY A 24 -5.66 13.55 -1.67
N LYS A 25 -6.53 14.51 -1.92
CA LYS A 25 -7.82 14.28 -2.61
C LYS A 25 -7.62 13.77 -4.04
N LYS A 26 -8.50 12.91 -4.50
CA LYS A 26 -8.51 12.36 -5.88
C LYS A 26 -9.04 13.43 -6.85
N THR A 27 -8.17 14.33 -7.30
CA THR A 27 -8.54 15.48 -8.15
C THR A 27 -8.21 15.28 -9.62
N LYS A 28 -7.38 14.28 -9.97
CA LYS A 28 -6.95 14.01 -11.34
C LYS A 28 -7.74 12.86 -11.93
N GLU A 29 -8.06 12.94 -13.22
CA GLU A 29 -8.65 11.81 -13.92
C GLU A 29 -7.69 10.63 -14.01
N GLY A 30 -8.18 9.44 -13.70
CA GLY A 30 -7.38 8.21 -13.72
C GLY A 30 -7.83 7.18 -12.70
N PHE A 31 -7.11 6.07 -12.67
CA PHE A 31 -7.35 4.99 -11.72
C PHE A 31 -6.49 5.18 -10.47
N TYR A 32 -7.13 5.17 -9.31
CA TYR A 32 -6.47 5.30 -8.01
C TYR A 32 -6.45 3.96 -7.29
N PHE A 33 -5.26 3.53 -6.90
CA PHE A 33 -5.05 2.30 -6.13
C PHE A 33 -4.41 2.65 -4.79
N GLY A 34 -4.94 2.16 -3.72
CA GLY A 34 -4.48 2.44 -2.35
C GLY A 34 -5.64 2.45 -1.36
N PRO A 35 -5.45 2.93 -0.15
CA PRO A 35 -4.27 3.66 0.35
C PRO A 35 -3.06 2.77 0.67
N PHE A 36 -1.85 3.28 0.44
CA PHE A 36 -0.62 2.63 0.87
C PHE A 36 -0.24 3.06 2.28
N ALA A 37 0.33 2.14 3.04
CA ALA A 37 0.75 2.36 4.41
C ALA A 37 1.82 3.47 4.55
N SER A 38 2.69 3.60 3.57
CA SER A 38 3.74 4.61 3.57
C SER A 38 4.08 5.08 2.15
N ALA A 39 4.70 6.25 2.05
CA ALA A 39 5.25 6.75 0.79
C ALA A 39 6.33 5.81 0.22
N GLY A 40 7.09 5.15 1.09
CA GLY A 40 8.11 4.17 0.71
C GLY A 40 7.50 2.94 0.03
N SER A 41 6.44 2.35 0.62
CA SER A 41 5.76 1.20 0.03
C SER A 41 5.09 1.55 -1.31
N ALA A 42 4.47 2.73 -1.42
CA ALA A 42 3.92 3.21 -2.68
C ALA A 42 5.00 3.36 -3.77
N ASN A 43 6.12 4.00 -3.45
CA ASN A 43 7.23 4.18 -4.39
C ASN A 43 7.88 2.85 -4.80
N TRP A 44 8.03 1.90 -3.87
CA TRP A 44 8.54 0.57 -4.17
C TRP A 44 7.62 -0.16 -5.16
N THR A 45 6.29 -0.14 -4.89
CA THR A 45 5.30 -0.75 -5.78
C THR A 45 5.30 -0.12 -7.17
N ILE A 46 5.37 1.22 -7.26
CA ILE A 46 5.49 1.94 -8.54
C ILE A 46 6.71 1.45 -9.33
N LYS A 47 7.89 1.47 -8.69
CA LYS A 47 9.14 1.02 -9.33
C LYS A 47 9.06 -0.42 -9.84
N MET A 48 8.41 -1.29 -9.08
CA MET A 48 8.24 -2.70 -9.47
C MET A 48 7.30 -2.85 -10.66
N ILE A 49 6.14 -2.17 -10.67
CA ILE A 49 5.19 -2.18 -11.78
C ILE A 49 5.84 -1.60 -13.04
N GLN A 50 6.53 -0.47 -12.92
CA GLN A 50 7.24 0.15 -14.03
C GLN A 50 8.30 -0.79 -14.63
N LYS A 51 9.00 -1.54 -13.78
CA LYS A 51 10.00 -2.54 -14.23
C LYS A 51 9.36 -3.73 -14.94
N ILE A 52 8.25 -4.27 -14.42
CA ILE A 52 7.59 -5.46 -14.95
C ILE A 52 6.90 -5.17 -16.29
N PHE A 53 6.20 -4.05 -16.35
CA PHE A 53 5.41 -3.66 -17.52
C PHE A 53 6.14 -2.67 -18.44
N HIS A 54 7.44 -2.41 -18.21
CA HIS A 54 8.26 -1.48 -18.99
C HIS A 54 7.60 -0.12 -19.23
N LEU A 55 6.89 0.39 -18.20
CA LEU A 55 6.15 1.64 -18.30
C LEU A 55 7.09 2.84 -18.27
N ARG A 56 6.71 3.91 -18.96
CA ARG A 56 7.47 5.16 -18.91
C ARG A 56 7.50 5.75 -17.49
N VAL A 57 8.64 6.37 -17.17
CA VAL A 57 8.90 7.02 -15.89
C VAL A 57 9.02 8.54 -16.05
N CYS A 58 9.32 8.99 -17.28
CA CYS A 58 9.56 10.40 -17.58
C CYS A 58 8.30 11.26 -17.45
N ASP A 59 8.49 12.54 -17.13
CA ASP A 59 7.42 13.53 -17.08
C ASP A 59 6.87 13.86 -18.48
N ASP A 60 5.67 14.43 -18.53
CA ASP A 60 4.95 14.67 -19.78
C ASP A 60 5.66 15.66 -20.71
N THR A 61 6.33 16.66 -20.16
CA THR A 61 7.19 17.58 -20.93
C THR A 61 8.33 16.87 -21.60
N VAL A 62 9.03 16.00 -20.86
CA VAL A 62 10.13 15.19 -21.40
C VAL A 62 9.62 14.18 -22.42
N PHE A 63 8.45 13.58 -22.17
CA PHE A 63 7.82 12.61 -23.08
C PHE A 63 7.49 13.22 -24.44
N LYS A 64 6.91 14.42 -24.45
CA LYS A 64 6.46 15.09 -25.68
C LYS A 64 7.62 15.60 -26.55
N ASN A 65 8.72 16.01 -25.92
CA ASN A 65 9.82 16.69 -26.59
C ASN A 65 11.04 15.78 -26.84
N ARG A 66 10.90 14.48 -26.64
CA ARG A 66 12.02 13.55 -26.76
C ARG A 66 12.14 13.00 -28.18
N GLU A 67 13.31 13.18 -28.77
CA GLU A 67 13.65 12.69 -30.11
C GLU A 67 14.47 11.41 -30.11
N ARG A 68 15.13 11.08 -28.98
CA ARG A 68 16.00 9.91 -28.85
C ARG A 68 15.60 9.06 -27.66
N PRO A 69 15.74 7.72 -27.71
CA PRO A 69 15.47 6.85 -26.60
C PRO A 69 16.40 7.16 -25.43
N CYS A 70 15.85 7.08 -24.20
CA CYS A 70 16.63 7.31 -22.99
C CYS A 70 17.33 6.03 -22.52
N ILE A 71 18.21 6.18 -21.53
CA ILE A 71 18.93 5.04 -20.93
C ILE A 71 17.97 3.95 -20.41
N LEU A 72 16.76 4.30 -19.94
CA LEU A 72 15.78 3.32 -19.48
C LEU A 72 15.29 2.40 -20.60
N TYR A 73 15.22 2.88 -21.84
CA TYR A 73 14.98 2.02 -23.00
C TYR A 73 16.16 1.09 -23.25
N GLN A 74 17.37 1.62 -23.25
CA GLN A 74 18.59 0.84 -23.52
C GLN A 74 18.78 -0.29 -22.49
N ILE A 75 18.49 -0.04 -21.21
CA ILE A 75 18.53 -1.04 -20.13
C ILE A 75 17.25 -1.88 -20.03
N LYS A 76 16.37 -1.86 -21.04
CA LYS A 76 15.11 -2.63 -21.13
C LYS A 76 14.15 -2.40 -19.93
N ARG A 77 14.10 -1.17 -19.41
CA ARG A 77 13.17 -0.76 -18.33
C ARG A 77 12.00 0.11 -18.79
N CYS A 78 12.00 0.51 -20.07
CA CYS A 78 10.94 1.27 -20.70
C CYS A 78 10.80 0.78 -22.15
N SER A 79 9.60 0.69 -22.67
CA SER A 79 9.33 0.27 -24.04
C SER A 79 9.55 1.36 -25.10
N GLY A 80 9.91 2.61 -24.69
CA GLY A 80 10.23 3.70 -25.60
C GLY A 80 9.02 4.34 -26.30
N PRO A 81 7.86 4.51 -25.65
CA PRO A 81 6.67 5.05 -26.32
C PRO A 81 6.82 6.53 -26.75
N CYS A 82 7.81 7.25 -26.20
CA CYS A 82 8.10 8.64 -26.54
C CYS A 82 8.74 8.80 -27.93
N VAL A 83 9.38 7.76 -28.48
CA VAL A 83 10.07 7.77 -29.77
C VAL A 83 9.46 6.78 -30.76
N GLY A 84 8.25 6.26 -30.45
CA GLY A 84 7.50 5.39 -31.35
C GLY A 84 8.03 3.95 -31.48
N TYR A 85 8.88 3.49 -30.53
CA TYR A 85 9.39 2.11 -30.56
C TYR A 85 8.37 1.05 -30.12
N VAL A 86 7.25 1.50 -29.58
CA VAL A 86 6.05 0.68 -29.32
C VAL A 86 4.84 1.43 -29.81
N GLU A 87 3.93 0.73 -30.47
CA GLU A 87 2.67 1.30 -30.94
C GLU A 87 1.78 1.73 -29.78
N LYS A 88 0.95 2.76 -30.02
CA LYS A 88 0.09 3.33 -28.98
C LYS A 88 -0.87 2.30 -28.37
N ASP A 89 -1.44 1.43 -29.20
CA ASP A 89 -2.40 0.41 -28.77
C ASP A 89 -1.72 -0.72 -28.00
N GLU A 90 -0.51 -1.11 -28.40
CA GLU A 90 0.29 -2.08 -27.68
C GLU A 90 0.73 -1.52 -26.31
N TYR A 91 1.17 -0.26 -26.26
CA TYR A 91 1.51 0.39 -25.00
C TYR A 91 0.30 0.52 -24.08
N LYS A 92 -0.88 0.88 -24.63
CA LYS A 92 -2.12 0.94 -23.89
C LYS A 92 -2.49 -0.40 -23.28
N LYS A 93 -2.39 -1.50 -24.05
CA LYS A 93 -2.61 -2.86 -23.55
C LYS A 93 -1.68 -3.19 -22.40
N THR A 94 -0.41 -2.81 -22.49
CA THR A 94 0.57 -3.01 -21.41
C THR A 94 0.18 -2.23 -20.14
N VAL A 95 -0.37 -1.03 -20.27
CA VAL A 95 -0.90 -0.24 -19.14
C VAL A 95 -2.14 -0.89 -18.53
N ASP A 96 -3.05 -1.39 -19.37
CA ASP A 96 -4.26 -2.09 -18.92
C ASP A 96 -3.89 -3.39 -18.17
N ASP A 97 -2.89 -4.14 -18.63
CA ASP A 97 -2.33 -5.29 -17.92
C ASP A 97 -1.76 -4.89 -16.55
N ALA A 98 -1.07 -3.76 -16.46
CA ALA A 98 -0.58 -3.23 -15.18
C ALA A 98 -1.72 -2.85 -14.24
N ILE A 99 -2.81 -2.26 -14.76
CA ILE A 99 -4.03 -1.94 -14.00
C ILE A 99 -4.69 -3.23 -13.49
N GLU A 100 -4.86 -4.23 -14.35
CA GLU A 100 -5.43 -5.53 -13.95
C GLU A 100 -4.58 -6.22 -12.87
N PHE A 101 -3.26 -6.13 -12.99
CA PHE A 101 -2.33 -6.67 -11.99
C PHE A 101 -2.51 -6.01 -10.62
N VAL A 102 -2.53 -4.67 -10.57
CA VAL A 102 -2.72 -3.92 -9.32
C VAL A 102 -4.12 -4.14 -8.74
N SER A 103 -5.11 -4.40 -9.60
CA SER A 103 -6.48 -4.76 -9.21
C SER A 103 -6.62 -6.20 -8.69
N GLY A 104 -5.52 -6.98 -8.61
CA GLY A 104 -5.49 -8.33 -8.05
C GLY A 104 -5.73 -9.48 -9.03
N LYS A 105 -5.85 -9.22 -10.33
CA LYS A 105 -6.00 -10.24 -11.37
C LYS A 105 -4.65 -10.83 -11.82
N SER A 106 -3.72 -10.97 -10.88
CA SER A 106 -2.33 -11.37 -11.15
C SER A 106 -2.20 -12.75 -11.84
N ARG A 107 -3.08 -13.71 -11.51
CA ARG A 107 -3.08 -15.04 -12.14
C ARG A 107 -3.40 -14.98 -13.64
N LYS A 108 -4.35 -14.12 -14.03
CA LYS A 108 -4.72 -13.93 -15.45
C LYS A 108 -3.54 -13.39 -16.25
N ILE A 109 -2.89 -12.36 -15.70
CA ILE A 109 -1.70 -11.75 -16.32
C ILE A 109 -0.55 -12.75 -16.43
N GLN A 110 -0.29 -13.50 -15.36
CA GLN A 110 0.76 -14.51 -15.34
C GLN A 110 0.53 -15.59 -16.42
N LYS A 111 -0.71 -16.09 -16.55
CA LYS A 111 -1.08 -17.05 -17.59
C LYS A 111 -0.88 -16.44 -18.97
N SER A 112 -1.37 -15.24 -19.23
CA SER A 112 -1.21 -14.54 -20.51
C SER A 112 0.26 -14.35 -20.89
N LEU A 113 1.14 -14.01 -19.92
CA LEU A 113 2.58 -13.88 -20.18
C LEU A 113 3.24 -15.24 -20.43
N SER A 114 2.77 -16.31 -19.78
CA SER A 114 3.24 -17.68 -20.01
C SER A 114 2.90 -18.13 -21.43
N ASP A 115 1.65 -17.95 -21.85
CA ASP A 115 1.19 -18.31 -23.19
C ASP A 115 1.97 -17.53 -24.28
N GLN A 116 2.25 -16.23 -24.05
CA GLN A 116 3.08 -15.42 -24.95
C GLN A 116 4.55 -15.88 -24.99
N MET A 117 5.09 -16.31 -23.84
CA MET A 117 6.46 -16.80 -23.74
C MET A 117 6.62 -18.14 -24.52
N GLU A 118 5.65 -19.05 -24.35
CA GLU A 118 5.63 -20.32 -25.08
C GLU A 118 5.55 -20.05 -26.59
N LYS A 119 4.62 -19.19 -27.02
CA LYS A 119 4.51 -18.81 -28.43
C LYS A 119 5.81 -18.21 -29.00
N ALA A 120 6.44 -17.28 -28.26
CA ALA A 120 7.72 -16.70 -28.69
C ALA A 120 8.85 -17.76 -28.79
N SER A 121 8.81 -18.77 -27.91
CA SER A 121 9.75 -19.91 -27.98
C SER A 121 9.49 -20.78 -29.18
N ASP A 122 8.23 -21.07 -29.52
CA ASP A 122 7.83 -21.85 -30.69
C ASP A 122 8.21 -21.14 -32.00
N ASP A 123 8.05 -19.80 -32.01
CA ASP A 123 8.46 -18.93 -33.13
C ASP A 123 9.99 -18.70 -33.19
N LEU A 124 10.78 -19.37 -32.30
CA LEU A 124 12.24 -19.23 -32.16
C LEU A 124 12.72 -17.81 -31.81
N ASP A 125 11.82 -16.94 -31.35
CA ASP A 125 12.14 -15.60 -30.83
C ASP A 125 12.60 -15.70 -29.37
N PHE A 126 13.81 -16.22 -29.18
CA PHE A 126 14.35 -16.44 -27.83
C PHE A 126 14.59 -15.16 -27.06
N GLU A 127 14.87 -14.04 -27.71
CA GLU A 127 15.04 -12.75 -27.02
C GLU A 127 13.75 -12.31 -26.35
N LYS A 128 12.63 -12.42 -27.07
CA LYS A 128 11.29 -12.10 -26.54
C LYS A 128 10.88 -13.08 -25.45
N ALA A 129 11.14 -14.37 -25.63
CA ALA A 129 10.87 -15.40 -24.65
C ALA A 129 11.64 -15.13 -23.32
N VAL A 130 12.91 -14.73 -23.38
CA VAL A 130 13.71 -14.36 -22.19
C VAL A 130 13.13 -13.16 -21.48
N ILE A 131 12.71 -12.11 -22.21
CA ILE A 131 12.08 -10.92 -21.61
C ILE A 131 10.79 -11.31 -20.87
N LEU A 132 9.94 -12.14 -21.49
CA LEU A 132 8.68 -12.59 -20.89
C LEU A 132 8.93 -13.47 -19.65
N ARG A 133 9.90 -14.38 -19.70
CA ARG A 133 10.33 -15.19 -18.55
C ARG A 133 10.77 -14.32 -17.36
N ASP A 134 11.56 -13.29 -17.61
CA ASP A 134 12.09 -12.43 -16.56
C ASP A 134 10.99 -11.54 -15.96
N ARG A 135 9.98 -11.17 -16.76
CA ARG A 135 8.75 -10.53 -16.28
C ARG A 135 7.96 -11.47 -15.36
N ILE A 136 7.75 -12.73 -15.75
CA ILE A 136 7.08 -13.75 -14.94
C ILE A 136 7.83 -13.98 -13.62
N LYS A 137 9.16 -14.08 -13.64
CA LYS A 137 9.99 -14.18 -12.42
C LYS A 137 9.78 -13.00 -11.49
N SER A 138 9.75 -11.79 -12.03
CA SER A 138 9.54 -10.57 -11.25
C SER A 138 8.14 -10.51 -10.63
N LEU A 139 7.11 -10.98 -11.35
CA LEU A 139 5.75 -11.15 -10.80
C LEU A 139 5.72 -12.17 -9.66
N ASN A 140 6.40 -13.30 -9.81
CA ASN A 140 6.49 -14.34 -8.78
C ASN A 140 7.17 -13.84 -7.50
N ILE A 141 8.21 -13.00 -7.61
CA ILE A 141 8.88 -12.39 -6.45
C ILE A 141 7.90 -11.48 -5.69
N ILE A 142 7.10 -10.67 -6.40
CA ILE A 142 6.08 -9.83 -5.75
C ILE A 142 5.04 -10.69 -5.05
N GLN A 143 4.55 -11.73 -5.72
CA GLN A 143 3.56 -12.63 -5.13
C GLN A 143 4.12 -13.42 -3.94
N SER A 144 5.37 -13.84 -3.97
CA SER A 144 5.99 -14.58 -2.86
C SER A 144 6.26 -13.70 -1.64
N SER A 145 6.66 -12.45 -1.84
CA SER A 145 6.77 -11.48 -0.74
C SER A 145 5.41 -11.10 -0.12
N GLN A 146 4.33 -11.38 -0.84
CA GLN A 146 2.94 -11.12 -0.43
C GLN A 146 2.21 -12.36 0.12
N ARG A 147 2.86 -13.52 0.19
CA ARG A 147 2.27 -14.79 0.67
C ARG A 147 1.83 -14.79 2.15
N ILE A 148 1.91 -13.67 2.86
CA ILE A 148 1.43 -13.53 4.25
C ILE A 148 -0.07 -13.19 4.31
N ASN A 149 -0.84 -13.47 3.26
CA ASN A 149 -2.30 -13.38 3.36
C ASN A 149 -2.92 -14.76 3.63
N GLU A 150 -2.51 -15.41 4.74
CA GLU A 150 -3.11 -16.67 5.19
C GLU A 150 -4.62 -16.54 5.46
N ALA A 151 -5.12 -15.33 5.69
CA ALA A 151 -6.51 -15.05 5.99
C ALA A 151 -7.41 -14.90 4.76
N ASN A 152 -6.87 -14.99 3.55
CA ASN A 152 -7.58 -14.79 2.28
C ASN A 152 -8.43 -13.49 2.24
N LEU A 153 -7.91 -12.42 2.85
CA LEU A 153 -8.58 -11.13 2.93
C LEU A 153 -8.52 -10.44 1.57
N ILE A 154 -9.67 -10.19 0.96
CA ILE A 154 -9.77 -9.58 -0.37
C ILE A 154 -9.58 -8.07 -0.27
N GLU A 155 -10.43 -7.43 0.56
CA GLU A 155 -10.42 -6.00 0.84
C GLU A 155 -10.74 -5.80 2.32
N ALA A 156 -9.69 -5.55 3.13
CA ALA A 156 -9.84 -5.44 4.57
C ALA A 156 -8.78 -4.54 5.18
N ASP A 157 -9.12 -3.88 6.27
CA ASP A 157 -8.17 -3.28 7.19
C ASP A 157 -8.19 -4.06 8.50
N VAL A 158 -7.00 -4.47 8.95
CA VAL A 158 -6.81 -5.17 10.22
C VAL A 158 -6.22 -4.17 11.20
N ILE A 159 -6.97 -3.83 12.23
CA ILE A 159 -6.65 -2.78 13.21
C ILE A 159 -6.48 -3.42 14.58
N ALA A 160 -5.27 -3.35 15.11
CA ALA A 160 -4.95 -3.90 16.42
C ALA A 160 -4.29 -2.84 17.31
N GLY A 161 -4.72 -2.78 18.55
CA GLY A 161 -4.15 -1.91 19.58
C GLY A 161 -3.28 -2.68 20.56
N TYR A 162 -2.26 -2.02 21.07
CA TYR A 162 -1.47 -2.45 22.23
C TYR A 162 -1.23 -1.26 23.14
N LYS A 163 -1.55 -1.42 24.44
CA LYS A 163 -1.42 -0.37 25.45
C LYS A 163 -0.44 -0.83 26.53
N GLU A 164 0.50 0.04 26.88
CA GLU A 164 1.48 -0.18 27.94
C GLU A 164 1.93 1.17 28.49
N SER A 165 2.07 1.25 29.82
CA SER A 165 2.55 2.46 30.53
C SER A 165 1.76 3.74 30.15
N GLY A 166 0.43 3.65 30.08
CA GLY A 166 -0.45 4.78 29.75
C GLY A 166 -0.35 5.28 28.29
N LYS A 167 0.40 4.62 27.44
CA LYS A 167 0.52 4.95 26.02
C LYS A 167 -0.01 3.82 25.15
N THR A 168 -0.52 4.15 23.97
CA THR A 168 -1.10 3.18 23.05
C THR A 168 -0.48 3.30 21.68
N CYS A 169 -0.21 2.15 21.05
CA CYS A 169 0.06 2.04 19.63
C CYS A 169 -1.07 1.27 18.96
N ILE A 170 -1.62 1.82 17.89
CA ILE A 170 -2.57 1.15 17.02
C ILE A 170 -1.86 0.84 15.70
N GLN A 171 -1.84 -0.44 15.36
CA GLN A 171 -1.27 -0.92 14.11
C GLN A 171 -2.39 -1.23 13.12
N VAL A 172 -2.30 -0.66 11.92
CA VAL A 172 -3.25 -0.92 10.82
C VAL A 172 -2.54 -1.63 9.69
N PHE A 173 -3.05 -2.81 9.29
CA PHE A 173 -2.59 -3.54 8.11
C PHE A 173 -3.63 -3.35 7.00
N PHE A 174 -3.17 -3.02 5.80
CA PHE A 174 -4.02 -2.77 4.64
C PHE A 174 -4.00 -3.96 3.69
N TYR A 175 -5.15 -4.59 3.50
CA TYR A 175 -5.34 -5.66 2.53
C TYR A 175 -6.22 -5.14 1.39
N ARG A 176 -5.71 -5.22 0.15
CA ARG A 176 -6.43 -4.87 -1.08
C ARG A 176 -6.13 -5.92 -2.13
N SER A 177 -7.16 -6.34 -2.85
CA SER A 177 -7.02 -7.33 -3.93
C SER A 177 -6.29 -8.60 -3.50
N LYS A 178 -6.57 -9.10 -2.29
CA LYS A 178 -5.91 -10.25 -1.65
C LYS A 178 -4.42 -10.05 -1.35
N GLN A 179 -3.92 -8.83 -1.36
CA GLN A 179 -2.51 -8.52 -1.12
C GLN A 179 -2.39 -7.63 0.12
N ASN A 180 -1.32 -7.85 0.90
CA ASN A 180 -0.96 -6.96 1.99
C ASN A 180 -0.21 -5.75 1.41
N TRP A 181 -0.84 -4.57 1.44
CA TRP A 181 -0.26 -3.32 0.94
C TRP A 181 0.56 -2.57 1.98
N GLY A 182 0.92 -3.26 3.05
CA GLY A 182 1.74 -2.75 4.12
C GLY A 182 0.95 -2.45 5.40
N ASN A 183 1.65 -1.87 6.35
CA ASN A 183 1.09 -1.54 7.65
C ASN A 183 1.59 -0.18 8.13
N GLN A 184 0.86 0.43 9.08
CA GLN A 184 1.21 1.70 9.67
C GLN A 184 0.89 1.70 11.16
N ALA A 185 1.81 2.26 11.96
CA ALA A 185 1.63 2.47 13.39
C ALA A 185 1.11 3.89 13.66
N PHE A 186 0.16 3.98 14.58
CA PHE A 186 -0.44 5.23 15.05
C PHE A 186 -0.31 5.28 16.57
N PHE A 187 -0.09 6.48 17.10
CA PHE A 187 0.06 6.72 18.51
C PHE A 187 -0.94 7.81 18.94
N PRO A 188 -2.21 7.43 19.19
CA PRO A 188 -3.23 8.38 19.60
C PRO A 188 -2.88 8.96 20.97
N LYS A 189 -3.26 10.22 21.19
CA LYS A 189 -3.25 10.83 22.52
C LYS A 189 -4.59 10.53 23.20
N HIS A 190 -4.57 10.01 24.40
CA HIS A 190 -5.74 9.63 25.17
C HIS A 190 -5.41 9.72 26.66
N ASP A 191 -6.42 9.58 27.51
CA ASP A 191 -6.22 9.47 28.95
C ASP A 191 -5.48 8.16 29.27
N PRO A 192 -4.45 8.19 30.15
CA PRO A 192 -3.72 6.99 30.57
C PRO A 192 -4.60 5.86 31.08
N ASP A 193 -5.75 6.16 31.69
CA ASP A 193 -6.67 5.17 32.25
C ASP A 193 -7.76 4.69 31.27
N GLU A 194 -7.87 5.33 30.10
CA GLU A 194 -8.87 4.97 29.08
C GLU A 194 -8.67 3.52 28.57
N LYS A 195 -9.76 2.76 28.43
CA LYS A 195 -9.72 1.37 27.97
C LYS A 195 -9.33 1.29 26.48
N LEU A 196 -8.61 0.24 26.11
CA LEU A 196 -8.19 0.04 24.72
C LEU A 196 -9.38 -0.03 23.75
N SER A 197 -10.50 -0.62 24.16
CA SER A 197 -11.74 -0.64 23.37
C SER A 197 -12.30 0.74 23.05
N ASP A 198 -12.23 1.69 23.99
CA ASP A 198 -12.72 3.05 23.81
C ASP A 198 -11.76 3.86 22.93
N ILE A 199 -10.45 3.67 23.11
CA ILE A 199 -9.41 4.24 22.23
C ILE A 199 -9.59 3.73 20.79
N LEU A 200 -9.84 2.43 20.59
CA LEU A 200 -10.11 1.85 19.26
C LEU A 200 -11.40 2.40 18.64
N ASN A 201 -12.46 2.59 19.45
CA ASN A 201 -13.72 3.18 19.00
C ASN A 201 -13.51 4.58 18.42
N SER A 202 -12.86 5.44 19.19
CA SER A 202 -12.51 6.82 18.80
C SER A 202 -11.57 6.84 17.60
N PHE A 203 -10.57 5.94 17.57
CA PHE A 203 -9.63 5.83 16.47
C PHE A 203 -10.32 5.45 15.15
N VAL A 204 -11.18 4.42 15.15
CA VAL A 204 -11.86 3.96 13.93
C VAL A 204 -12.74 5.05 13.35
N SER A 205 -13.50 5.76 14.20
CA SER A 205 -14.36 6.86 13.78
C SER A 205 -13.58 7.98 13.10
N GLN A 206 -12.48 8.43 13.70
CA GLN A 206 -11.62 9.49 13.14
C GLN A 206 -10.79 9.01 11.95
N PHE A 207 -10.36 7.73 11.96
CA PHE A 207 -9.51 7.18 10.93
C PHE A 207 -10.18 7.18 9.57
N TYR A 208 -11.46 6.87 9.51
CA TYR A 208 -12.22 6.81 8.27
C TYR A 208 -12.95 8.10 7.90
N GLU A 209 -12.80 9.19 8.66
CA GLU A 209 -13.44 10.46 8.32
C GLU A 209 -13.10 10.96 6.90
N ASN A 210 -11.83 10.85 6.53
CA ASN A 210 -11.31 11.34 5.24
C ASN A 210 -10.66 10.24 4.37
N LYS A 211 -11.04 8.97 4.58
CA LYS A 211 -10.48 7.81 3.88
C LYS A 211 -11.56 6.96 3.26
N SER A 212 -11.18 6.27 2.19
CA SER A 212 -12.00 5.19 1.63
C SER A 212 -12.00 4.01 2.61
N VAL A 213 -13.18 3.45 2.83
CA VAL A 213 -13.36 2.33 3.75
C VAL A 213 -13.36 1.02 2.98
N PRO A 214 -12.62 -0.03 3.43
CA PRO A 214 -12.72 -1.35 2.83
C PRO A 214 -14.06 -2.02 3.18
N SER A 215 -14.43 -3.05 2.46
CA SER A 215 -15.64 -3.83 2.74
C SER A 215 -15.59 -4.55 4.10
N SER A 216 -14.39 -4.78 4.65
CA SER A 216 -14.21 -5.45 5.94
C SER A 216 -13.20 -4.72 6.81
N ILE A 217 -13.54 -4.50 8.08
CA ILE A 217 -12.65 -4.00 9.13
C ILE A 217 -12.57 -5.07 10.22
N ILE A 218 -11.35 -5.50 10.55
CA ILE A 218 -11.11 -6.54 11.56
C ILE A 218 -10.36 -5.91 12.72
N LEU A 219 -10.96 -5.96 13.91
CA LEU A 219 -10.43 -5.34 15.11
C LEU A 219 -9.83 -6.38 16.07
N SER A 220 -8.87 -5.96 16.90
CA SER A 220 -8.34 -6.78 18.00
C SER A 220 -9.32 -6.93 19.16
N GLU A 221 -10.19 -5.95 19.38
CA GLU A 221 -11.19 -5.93 20.44
C GLU A 221 -12.54 -5.42 19.97
N GLU A 222 -13.60 -5.75 20.67
CA GLU A 222 -14.93 -5.22 20.41
C GLU A 222 -15.02 -3.73 20.83
N ILE A 223 -15.68 -2.94 20.00
CA ILE A 223 -15.94 -1.52 20.23
C ILE A 223 -17.41 -1.29 20.54
N LYS A 224 -17.71 -0.31 21.39
CA LYS A 224 -19.08 -0.06 21.89
C LYS A 224 -20.04 0.36 20.78
N GLU A 225 -19.59 1.25 19.89
CA GLU A 225 -20.43 1.85 18.85
C GLU A 225 -20.32 1.14 17.49
N LYS A 226 -19.95 -0.14 17.50
CA LYS A 226 -19.75 -0.94 16.31
C LYS A 226 -20.87 -0.78 15.26
N ILE A 227 -22.13 -0.98 15.68
CA ILE A 227 -23.29 -0.95 14.78
C ILE A 227 -23.50 0.45 14.19
N LEU A 228 -23.30 1.49 14.98
CA LEU A 228 -23.42 2.88 14.53
C LEU A 228 -22.33 3.22 13.50
N ILE A 229 -21.09 2.83 13.78
CA ILE A 229 -19.95 3.06 12.88
C ILE A 229 -20.13 2.28 11.58
N GLU A 230 -20.54 1.00 11.62
CA GLU A 230 -20.84 0.20 10.42
C GLU A 230 -21.89 0.87 9.53
N LYS A 231 -22.98 1.35 10.13
CA LYS A 231 -24.06 2.02 9.40
C LYS A 231 -23.59 3.33 8.76
N THR A 232 -22.90 4.17 9.53
CA THR A 232 -22.39 5.47 9.05
C THR A 232 -21.38 5.28 7.91
N LEU A 233 -20.44 4.35 8.06
CA LEU A 233 -19.43 4.08 7.04
C LEU A 233 -20.04 3.44 5.79
N SER A 234 -21.06 2.57 5.95
CA SER A 234 -21.76 1.95 4.82
C SER A 234 -22.55 2.99 4.01
N GLN A 235 -23.20 3.94 4.68
CA GLN A 235 -23.89 5.05 4.02
C GLN A 235 -22.91 5.98 3.28
N LYS A 236 -21.77 6.27 3.89
CA LYS A 236 -20.73 7.13 3.29
C LYS A 236 -20.14 6.54 2.00
N GLU A 237 -19.89 5.25 1.95
CA GLU A 237 -19.23 4.57 0.83
C GLU A 237 -20.22 3.91 -0.15
N GLU A 238 -21.53 4.04 0.11
CA GLU A 238 -22.61 3.41 -0.68
C GLU A 238 -22.42 1.89 -0.87
N LYS A 239 -21.82 1.23 0.11
CA LYS A 239 -21.56 -0.23 0.10
C LYS A 239 -21.65 -0.82 1.50
N GLN A 240 -21.93 -2.11 1.59
CA GLN A 240 -21.93 -2.80 2.87
C GLN A 240 -20.52 -2.89 3.46
N ILE A 241 -20.36 -2.40 4.68
CA ILE A 241 -19.12 -2.48 5.47
C ILE A 241 -19.39 -3.31 6.72
N VAL A 242 -18.50 -4.25 6.99
CA VAL A 242 -18.62 -5.15 8.14
C VAL A 242 -17.42 -4.95 9.06
N ILE A 243 -17.69 -4.63 10.33
CA ILE A 243 -16.67 -4.58 11.40
C ILE A 243 -16.77 -5.90 12.18
N SER A 244 -15.65 -6.59 12.35
CA SER A 244 -15.60 -7.87 13.04
C SER A 244 -14.39 -8.00 13.95
N VAL A 245 -14.51 -8.82 14.99
CA VAL A 245 -13.39 -9.22 15.85
C VAL A 245 -13.00 -10.64 15.52
N ALA A 246 -11.70 -10.87 15.30
CA ALA A 246 -11.21 -12.20 14.95
C ALA A 246 -11.03 -13.05 16.21
N LYS A 247 -11.89 -14.09 16.38
CA LYS A 247 -11.84 -15.00 17.55
C LYS A 247 -11.10 -16.30 17.26
N LYS A 248 -10.91 -16.70 15.99
CA LYS A 248 -10.27 -17.96 15.60
C LYS A 248 -9.80 -17.96 14.15
N GLY A 249 -8.99 -18.97 13.80
CA GLY A 249 -8.54 -19.19 12.41
C GLY A 249 -7.46 -18.23 11.92
N SER A 250 -7.36 -18.12 10.61
CA SER A 250 -6.31 -17.32 9.94
C SER A 250 -6.42 -15.82 10.20
N LYS A 251 -7.63 -15.30 10.41
CA LYS A 251 -7.84 -13.89 10.77
C LYS A 251 -7.22 -13.57 12.15
N LEU A 252 -7.31 -14.50 13.12
CA LEU A 252 -6.69 -14.33 14.42
C LEU A 252 -5.16 -14.29 14.32
N LYS A 253 -4.54 -15.09 13.45
CA LYS A 253 -3.10 -15.03 13.23
C LYS A 253 -2.65 -13.66 12.75
N VAL A 254 -3.40 -13.03 11.84
CA VAL A 254 -3.10 -11.67 11.33
C VAL A 254 -3.28 -10.62 12.44
N ILE A 255 -4.32 -10.72 13.25
CA ILE A 255 -4.51 -9.85 14.42
C ILE A 255 -3.34 -9.99 15.41
N ASN A 256 -2.94 -11.19 15.74
CA ASN A 256 -1.82 -11.44 16.65
C ASN A 256 -0.50 -10.84 16.09
N GLN A 257 -0.29 -10.95 14.78
CA GLN A 257 0.85 -10.28 14.13
C GLN A 257 0.75 -8.76 14.22
N ALA A 258 -0.45 -8.18 14.05
CA ALA A 258 -0.67 -6.75 14.19
C ALA A 258 -0.47 -6.26 15.63
N ILE A 259 -0.92 -7.04 16.63
CA ILE A 259 -0.67 -6.76 18.05
C ILE A 259 0.82 -6.78 18.35
N LYS A 260 1.55 -7.81 17.86
CA LYS A 260 3.01 -7.89 18.02
C LYS A 260 3.70 -6.66 17.42
N ASN A 261 3.34 -6.27 16.21
CA ASN A 261 3.91 -5.08 15.57
C ASN A 261 3.56 -3.80 16.32
N ALA A 262 2.34 -3.70 16.90
CA ALA A 262 1.96 -2.57 17.76
C ALA A 262 2.83 -2.48 19.00
N LYS A 263 3.06 -3.63 19.68
CA LYS A 263 3.94 -3.73 20.85
C LYS A 263 5.36 -3.30 20.51
N ASP A 264 5.95 -3.87 19.46
CA ASP A 264 7.32 -3.57 19.02
C ASP A 264 7.48 -2.07 18.63
N SER A 265 6.45 -1.49 18.02
CA SER A 265 6.44 -0.06 17.66
C SER A 265 6.29 0.85 18.88
N LEU A 266 5.48 0.44 19.87
CA LEU A 266 5.32 1.18 21.11
C LEU A 266 6.62 1.17 21.91
N ASN A 267 7.24 0.01 22.05
CA ASN A 267 8.50 -0.14 22.77
C ASN A 267 9.59 0.74 22.16
N ARG A 268 9.77 0.71 20.84
CA ARG A 268 10.72 1.62 20.15
C ARG A 268 10.46 3.08 20.49
N LYS A 269 9.20 3.52 20.43
CA LYS A 269 8.84 4.91 20.74
C LYS A 269 9.07 5.29 22.19
N LEU A 270 8.86 4.34 23.14
CA LEU A 270 9.15 4.55 24.54
C LEU A 270 10.67 4.70 24.78
N TYR A 271 11.49 3.83 24.20
CA TYR A 271 12.95 3.93 24.25
C TYR A 271 13.49 5.23 23.64
N GLU A 272 12.97 5.64 22.46
CA GLU A 272 13.33 6.92 21.85
C GLU A 272 12.98 8.12 22.76
N SER A 273 11.83 8.05 23.44
CA SER A 273 11.40 9.10 24.38
C SER A 273 12.29 9.16 25.63
N GLN A 274 12.74 8.01 26.15
CA GLN A 274 13.63 7.96 27.30
C GLN A 274 15.03 8.47 26.94
N ASN A 275 15.60 8.02 25.84
CA ASN A 275 16.92 8.50 25.36
C ASN A 275 16.90 10.02 25.11
N ASN A 276 15.82 10.54 24.51
CA ASN A 276 15.71 11.97 24.29
C ASN A 276 15.65 12.74 25.62
N ARG A 277 14.93 12.21 26.63
CA ARG A 277 14.83 12.84 27.95
C ARG A 277 16.19 12.87 28.64
N GLU A 278 16.92 11.75 28.66
CA GLU A 278 18.29 11.67 29.19
C GLU A 278 19.28 12.62 28.49
N LEU A 279 19.13 12.77 27.15
CA LEU A 279 19.92 13.74 26.38
C LEU A 279 19.56 15.18 26.76
N PHE A 280 18.28 15.50 26.90
CA PHE A 280 17.85 16.83 27.32
C PHE A 280 18.30 17.16 28.75
N ASP A 281 18.15 16.22 29.69
CA ASP A 281 18.59 16.36 31.08
C ASP A 281 20.11 16.55 31.15
N GLY A 282 20.87 15.83 30.32
CA GLY A 282 22.34 15.98 30.20
C GLY A 282 22.74 17.34 29.62
N VAL A 283 22.02 17.86 28.65
CA VAL A 283 22.24 19.22 28.12
C VAL A 283 21.90 20.28 29.15
N ALA A 284 20.72 20.16 29.80
CA ALA A 284 20.27 21.10 30.83
C ALA A 284 21.28 21.19 31.98
N SER A 285 21.75 20.06 32.49
CA SER A 285 22.77 20.03 33.56
C SER A 285 24.09 20.66 33.10
N LYS A 286 24.51 20.46 31.85
CA LYS A 286 25.77 20.99 31.33
C LYS A 286 25.74 22.49 31.07
N PHE A 287 24.56 23.05 30.85
CA PHE A 287 24.34 24.48 30.60
C PHE A 287 23.63 25.21 31.75
N ASN A 288 23.43 24.54 32.90
CA ASN A 288 22.70 25.05 34.07
C ASN A 288 21.33 25.64 33.71
N LEU A 289 20.59 25.01 32.83
CA LEU A 289 19.23 25.40 32.44
C LEU A 289 18.22 24.75 33.39
N GLU A 290 17.33 25.54 33.99
CA GLU A 290 16.13 25.05 34.68
C GLU A 290 15.12 24.57 33.62
N ILE A 291 14.67 23.28 33.71
CA ILE A 291 13.63 22.70 32.83
C ILE A 291 12.32 22.61 33.58
#